data_067221a280fa772f8fb198bb8f199236
#
_entry.id   067221a280fa772f8fb198bb8f199236
#
_cell.length_a   1.000
_cell.length_b   1.000
_cell.length_c   1.000
_cell.angle_alpha   90.00
_cell.angle_beta   90.00
_cell.angle_gamma   90.00
#
_symmetry.space_group_name_H-M   'P 1'
#
loop_
_entity.id
_entity.type
_entity.pdbx_description
1 polymer ?
#
loop_
_entity_poly.entity_id
_entity_poly.type
_entity_poly.pdbx_seq_one_letter_code
_entity_poly.pdbx_strand_id
1 'polypeptide(L)'
;MKIKNLCLTLCASLLLTSLSGIAKEVKNGMAIDDLRLERWQKDRDIFVNKAESLGAKVFVQSANGNEETQMSQIENMINRGVDVLVIIPYNGQVLSNVIKEAKQEGIKVLAYDRLINNADIDFYISFNNEKVGEMQAQSLVNKVPQGNYFLMGGSPVDNNAKLFRAGQMKVLKPYIDEGKIKVVGDQWVDGWLPENALKIMENALTANNNKIDAVVASNDATAGGAIQALSAQGLAGKVAISGQDADLAGVKRIIAGTQTMTVYKPIADLATTAAEIAVELGNDKQPKADATLNNGLKDVPSRLLTPIEVNKDNIDQTVIKDGFHKKSEL
;
A
#
# COMPACT_ATOMS: atom_id res chain seq x y z
N MET A 1 51.33 76.96 -21.88
CA MET A 1 50.17 76.35 -22.58
C MET A 1 49.92 75.02 -21.93
N LYS A 2 48.80 74.88 -21.19
CA LYS A 2 48.51 73.71 -20.35
C LYS A 2 47.50 72.84 -21.10
N ILE A 3 47.87 71.61 -21.37
CA ILE A 3 46.98 70.56 -21.93
C ILE A 3 46.30 69.82 -20.75
N LYS A 4 45.00 69.90 -20.71
CA LYS A 4 44.19 69.17 -19.71
C LYS A 4 43.90 67.76 -20.22
N ASN A 5 44.32 66.72 -19.45
CA ASN A 5 43.95 65.37 -19.66
C ASN A 5 42.51 65.13 -19.16
N LEU A 6 41.67 64.66 -20.05
CA LEU A 6 40.31 64.24 -19.73
C LEU A 6 40.30 62.69 -19.56
N CYS A 7 40.18 62.22 -18.30
CA CYS A 7 40.00 60.82 -18.00
C CYS A 7 38.56 60.44 -18.27
N LEU A 8 38.34 59.53 -19.23
CA LEU A 8 37.05 58.91 -19.49
C LEU A 8 36.94 57.63 -18.62
N THR A 9 36.13 57.69 -17.58
CA THR A 9 35.83 56.53 -16.71
C THR A 9 34.72 55.75 -17.35
N LEU A 10 35.04 54.56 -17.89
CA LEU A 10 34.08 53.62 -18.46
C LEU A 10 33.48 52.74 -17.31
N CYS A 11 32.29 53.09 -16.89
CA CYS A 11 31.51 52.22 -15.96
C CYS A 11 30.95 51.01 -16.73
N ALA A 12 31.61 49.86 -16.62
CA ALA A 12 31.06 48.59 -17.06
C ALA A 12 30.06 48.09 -16.00
N SER A 13 28.79 48.35 -16.21
CA SER A 13 27.67 47.72 -15.43
C SER A 13 27.56 46.27 -15.81
N LEU A 14 28.07 45.35 -14.94
CA LEU A 14 27.76 43.93 -15.00
C LEU A 14 26.28 43.75 -14.69
N LEU A 15 25.49 43.54 -15.71
CA LEU A 15 24.15 42.95 -15.58
C LEU A 15 24.31 41.47 -15.19
N LEU A 16 24.25 41.16 -13.88
CA LEU A 16 24.00 39.82 -13.37
C LEU A 16 22.55 39.46 -13.73
N THR A 17 22.37 38.88 -14.93
CA THR A 17 21.15 38.16 -15.23
C THR A 17 21.12 36.92 -14.33
N SER A 18 20.36 37.00 -13.23
CA SER A 18 19.95 35.80 -12.49
C SER A 18 19.15 34.92 -13.46
N LEU A 19 19.82 33.91 -14.03
CA LEU A 19 19.11 32.81 -14.62
C LEU A 19 18.34 32.15 -13.46
N SER A 20 17.09 32.55 -13.28
CA SER A 20 16.10 31.70 -12.56
C SER A 20 15.99 30.47 -13.40
N GLY A 21 16.72 29.40 -13.04
CA GLY A 21 16.56 28.10 -13.65
C GLY A 21 15.09 27.74 -13.55
N ILE A 22 14.41 27.62 -14.68
CA ILE A 22 13.06 27.07 -14.72
C ILE A 22 13.22 25.68 -14.12
N ALA A 23 12.64 25.45 -12.94
CA ALA A 23 12.66 24.15 -12.31
C ALA A 23 12.10 23.14 -13.31
N LYS A 24 12.83 22.06 -13.57
CA LYS A 24 12.40 21.00 -14.49
C LYS A 24 11.04 20.46 -14.01
N GLU A 25 10.05 20.44 -14.87
CA GLU A 25 8.78 19.79 -14.58
C GLU A 25 9.03 18.28 -14.50
N VAL A 26 8.92 17.71 -13.29
CA VAL A 26 9.08 16.27 -13.07
C VAL A 26 7.87 15.53 -13.64
N LYS A 27 8.10 14.52 -14.46
CA LYS A 27 7.07 13.66 -15.05
C LYS A 27 7.03 12.33 -14.30
N ASN A 28 5.94 12.08 -13.60
CA ASN A 28 5.69 10.81 -12.89
C ASN A 28 4.79 9.91 -13.73
N GLY A 29 5.18 8.65 -13.92
CA GLY A 29 4.33 7.59 -14.44
C GLY A 29 3.82 6.73 -13.28
N MET A 30 2.51 6.75 -13.00
CA MET A 30 1.90 5.96 -11.92
C MET A 30 1.22 4.73 -12.49
N ALA A 31 1.80 3.55 -12.27
CA ALA A 31 1.28 2.26 -12.71
C ALA A 31 0.57 1.57 -11.54
N ILE A 32 -0.76 1.50 -11.62
CA ILE A 32 -1.62 0.96 -10.56
C ILE A 32 -2.07 -0.45 -10.91
N ASP A 33 -2.02 -1.35 -9.93
CA ASP A 33 -2.54 -2.71 -10.00
C ASP A 33 -4.02 -2.76 -10.42
N ASP A 34 -4.92 -2.35 -9.54
CA ASP A 34 -6.36 -2.55 -9.74
C ASP A 34 -7.19 -1.52 -8.98
N LEU A 35 -7.93 -0.70 -9.73
CA LEU A 35 -8.80 0.34 -9.14
C LEU A 35 -10.14 -0.20 -8.59
N ARG A 36 -10.41 -1.52 -8.65
CA ARG A 36 -11.59 -2.13 -8.01
C ARG A 36 -11.48 -2.13 -6.48
N LEU A 37 -10.28 -2.16 -5.92
CA LEU A 37 -10.07 -1.98 -4.48
C LEU A 37 -10.23 -0.50 -4.12
N GLU A 38 -11.13 -0.18 -3.18
CA GLU A 38 -11.55 1.18 -2.82
C GLU A 38 -10.34 2.09 -2.52
N ARG A 39 -9.37 1.59 -1.77
CA ARG A 39 -8.22 2.39 -1.36
C ARG A 39 -7.44 2.98 -2.55
N TRP A 40 -7.21 2.20 -3.62
CA TRP A 40 -6.35 2.64 -4.75
C TRP A 40 -6.91 3.85 -5.49
N GLN A 41 -8.23 4.06 -5.47
CA GLN A 41 -8.82 5.27 -6.03
C GLN A 41 -8.45 6.50 -5.19
N LYS A 42 -8.51 6.39 -3.86
CA LYS A 42 -8.13 7.46 -2.93
C LYS A 42 -6.62 7.72 -2.96
N ASP A 43 -5.80 6.65 -2.92
CA ASP A 43 -4.33 6.75 -3.05
C ASP A 43 -3.93 7.51 -4.32
N ARG A 44 -4.51 7.15 -5.47
CA ARG A 44 -4.29 7.83 -6.76
C ARG A 44 -4.62 9.31 -6.69
N ASP A 45 -5.81 9.64 -6.22
CA ASP A 45 -6.30 11.02 -6.25
C ASP A 45 -5.46 11.93 -5.33
N ILE A 46 -5.08 11.44 -4.16
CA ILE A 46 -4.23 12.18 -3.22
C ILE A 46 -2.81 12.33 -3.79
N PHE A 47 -2.23 11.27 -4.33
CA PHE A 47 -0.91 11.30 -4.95
C PHE A 47 -0.86 12.30 -6.11
N VAL A 48 -1.82 12.23 -7.04
CA VAL A 48 -1.88 13.12 -8.22
C VAL A 48 -2.00 14.57 -7.77
N ASN A 49 -2.99 14.88 -6.92
CA ASN A 49 -3.20 16.24 -6.43
C ASN A 49 -1.96 16.83 -5.73
N LYS A 50 -1.29 16.01 -4.90
CA LYS A 50 -0.07 16.44 -4.20
C LYS A 50 1.09 16.64 -5.17
N ALA A 51 1.35 15.71 -6.07
CA ALA A 51 2.44 15.81 -7.04
C ALA A 51 2.27 17.04 -7.96
N GLU A 52 1.06 17.29 -8.45
CA GLU A 52 0.72 18.46 -9.26
C GLU A 52 0.87 19.76 -8.48
N SER A 53 0.51 19.78 -7.19
CA SER A 53 0.74 20.94 -6.31
C SER A 53 2.22 21.27 -6.12
N LEU A 54 3.10 20.28 -6.33
CA LEU A 54 4.56 20.43 -6.29
C LEU A 54 5.16 20.77 -7.67
N GLY A 55 4.32 20.98 -8.69
CA GLY A 55 4.73 21.33 -10.06
C GLY A 55 5.14 20.12 -10.91
N ALA A 56 4.81 18.91 -10.51
CA ALA A 56 5.02 17.72 -11.31
C ALA A 56 3.83 17.42 -12.20
N LYS A 57 4.04 16.61 -13.25
CA LYS A 57 2.99 16.04 -14.10
C LYS A 57 2.85 14.57 -13.83
N VAL A 58 1.62 14.06 -13.75
CA VAL A 58 1.35 12.64 -13.46
C VAL A 58 0.60 11.98 -14.61
N PHE A 59 1.10 10.83 -15.07
CA PHE A 59 0.46 9.96 -16.04
C PHE A 59 0.03 8.68 -15.32
N VAL A 60 -1.28 8.48 -15.18
CA VAL A 60 -1.84 7.34 -14.45
C VAL A 60 -2.33 6.27 -15.42
N GLN A 61 -2.00 5.02 -15.15
CA GLN A 61 -2.57 3.84 -15.82
C GLN A 61 -2.89 2.75 -14.79
N SER A 62 -3.99 2.01 -15.01
CA SER A 62 -4.40 0.90 -14.17
C SER A 62 -4.46 -0.39 -14.97
N ALA A 63 -3.85 -1.43 -14.44
CA ALA A 63 -3.76 -2.74 -15.08
C ALA A 63 -5.03 -3.59 -14.91
N ASN A 64 -5.95 -3.18 -14.01
CA ASN A 64 -7.19 -3.90 -13.71
C ASN A 64 -6.96 -5.37 -13.30
N GLY A 65 -5.88 -5.62 -12.54
CA GLY A 65 -5.52 -6.95 -12.06
C GLY A 65 -4.90 -7.86 -13.13
N ASN A 66 -4.27 -7.28 -14.16
CA ASN A 66 -3.61 -8.05 -15.21
C ASN A 66 -2.11 -7.71 -15.28
N GLU A 67 -1.27 -8.71 -15.11
CA GLU A 67 0.19 -8.59 -15.04
C GLU A 67 0.80 -8.10 -16.34
N GLU A 68 0.39 -8.69 -17.48
CA GLU A 68 0.91 -8.35 -18.79
C GLU A 68 0.52 -6.91 -19.19
N THR A 69 -0.71 -6.52 -18.85
CA THR A 69 -1.19 -5.15 -19.03
C THR A 69 -0.34 -4.18 -18.24
N GLN A 70 0.01 -4.50 -16.98
CA GLN A 70 0.86 -3.63 -16.15
C GLN A 70 2.25 -3.47 -16.75
N MET A 71 2.87 -4.54 -17.22
CA MET A 71 4.18 -4.48 -17.88
C MET A 71 4.15 -3.59 -19.11
N SER A 72 3.17 -3.79 -20.01
CA SER A 72 3.03 -2.96 -21.22
C SER A 72 2.76 -1.49 -20.90
N GLN A 73 2.04 -1.20 -19.82
CA GLN A 73 1.81 0.17 -19.35
C GLN A 73 3.10 0.82 -18.83
N ILE A 74 3.93 0.09 -18.11
CA ILE A 74 5.23 0.57 -17.65
C ILE A 74 6.16 0.86 -18.84
N GLU A 75 6.23 -0.04 -19.84
CA GLU A 75 6.97 0.18 -21.09
C GLU A 75 6.48 1.45 -21.82
N ASN A 76 5.18 1.67 -21.90
CA ASN A 76 4.60 2.89 -22.48
C ASN A 76 5.03 4.15 -21.72
N MET A 77 5.12 4.10 -20.40
CA MET A 77 5.61 5.23 -19.58
C MET A 77 7.10 5.48 -19.79
N ILE A 78 7.92 4.43 -19.93
CA ILE A 78 9.35 4.53 -20.27
C ILE A 78 9.49 5.23 -21.63
N ASN A 79 8.77 4.76 -22.65
CA ASN A 79 8.79 5.35 -24.00
C ASN A 79 8.28 6.81 -24.03
N ARG A 80 7.43 7.19 -23.09
CA ARG A 80 6.95 8.58 -22.94
C ARG A 80 8.00 9.50 -22.31
N GLY A 81 9.07 8.95 -21.77
CA GLY A 81 10.14 9.69 -21.11
C GLY A 81 9.69 10.32 -19.79
N VAL A 82 9.11 9.50 -18.90
CA VAL A 82 8.87 9.90 -17.51
C VAL A 82 10.20 9.96 -16.76
N ASP A 83 10.26 10.79 -15.73
CA ASP A 83 11.46 10.89 -14.87
C ASP A 83 11.42 9.87 -13.73
N VAL A 84 10.20 9.52 -13.28
CA VAL A 84 9.97 8.58 -12.17
C VAL A 84 8.82 7.65 -12.51
N LEU A 85 9.02 6.36 -12.27
CA LEU A 85 7.96 5.37 -12.22
C LEU A 85 7.54 5.15 -10.77
N VAL A 86 6.26 5.33 -10.49
CA VAL A 86 5.61 5.03 -9.20
C VAL A 86 4.74 3.81 -9.43
N ILE A 87 5.12 2.68 -8.86
CA ILE A 87 4.51 1.39 -9.20
C ILE A 87 3.85 0.78 -7.97
N ILE A 88 2.55 0.50 -8.08
CA ILE A 88 1.82 -0.41 -7.21
C ILE A 88 1.77 -1.76 -7.94
N PRO A 89 2.67 -2.71 -7.66
CA PRO A 89 2.76 -3.91 -8.47
C PRO A 89 1.56 -4.83 -8.25
N TYR A 90 1.02 -5.40 -9.33
CA TYR A 90 0.12 -6.55 -9.26
C TYR A 90 0.90 -7.78 -8.77
N ASN A 91 1.99 -8.08 -9.45
CA ASN A 91 2.93 -9.11 -9.10
C ASN A 91 4.34 -8.51 -8.93
N GLY A 92 4.80 -8.44 -7.68
CA GLY A 92 6.11 -7.88 -7.36
C GLY A 92 7.31 -8.75 -7.78
N GLN A 93 7.09 -9.94 -8.33
CA GLN A 93 8.17 -10.88 -8.67
C GLN A 93 8.64 -10.78 -10.14
N VAL A 94 7.83 -10.20 -11.03
CA VAL A 94 8.05 -10.30 -12.49
C VAL A 94 8.56 -9.02 -13.14
N LEU A 95 8.64 -7.91 -12.42
CA LEU A 95 8.94 -6.59 -12.98
C LEU A 95 10.43 -6.31 -13.20
N SER A 96 11.34 -7.23 -12.86
CA SER A 96 12.79 -6.98 -12.88
C SER A 96 13.31 -6.56 -14.25
N ASN A 97 12.81 -7.12 -15.34
CA ASN A 97 13.26 -6.80 -16.70
C ASN A 97 12.84 -5.40 -17.12
N VAL A 98 11.56 -5.07 -16.99
CA VAL A 98 11.03 -3.74 -17.37
C VAL A 98 11.61 -2.62 -16.49
N ILE A 99 11.90 -2.91 -15.21
CA ILE A 99 12.60 -1.97 -14.34
C ILE A 99 14.06 -1.79 -14.79
N LYS A 100 14.74 -2.85 -15.22
CA LYS A 100 16.09 -2.74 -15.78
C LYS A 100 16.11 -1.81 -17.01
N GLU A 101 15.12 -1.90 -17.89
CA GLU A 101 14.95 -1.00 -19.03
C GLU A 101 14.75 0.45 -18.56
N ALA A 102 13.86 0.69 -17.60
CA ALA A 102 13.67 2.01 -17.02
C ALA A 102 14.98 2.60 -16.45
N LYS A 103 15.77 1.78 -15.75
CA LYS A 103 17.07 2.21 -15.20
C LYS A 103 18.09 2.53 -16.28
N GLN A 104 18.08 1.86 -17.42
CA GLN A 104 18.95 2.16 -18.56
C GLN A 104 18.64 3.54 -19.18
N GLU A 105 17.36 3.94 -19.15
CA GLU A 105 16.89 5.26 -19.58
C GLU A 105 17.05 6.34 -18.47
N GLY A 106 17.67 6.00 -17.33
CA GLY A 106 17.90 6.92 -16.20
C GLY A 106 16.66 7.19 -15.36
N ILE A 107 15.57 6.49 -15.58
CA ILE A 107 14.31 6.66 -14.85
C ILE A 107 14.45 6.14 -13.42
N LYS A 108 13.96 6.89 -12.44
CA LYS A 108 13.89 6.48 -11.04
C LYS A 108 12.66 5.59 -10.81
N VAL A 109 12.76 4.68 -9.85
CA VAL A 109 11.68 3.74 -9.54
C VAL A 109 11.32 3.80 -8.06
N LEU A 110 10.09 4.20 -7.77
CA LEU A 110 9.47 4.17 -6.46
C LEU A 110 8.47 3.02 -6.38
N ALA A 111 8.76 2.02 -5.54
CA ALA A 111 7.78 1.01 -5.19
C ALA A 111 6.81 1.60 -4.14
N TYR A 112 5.52 1.61 -4.48
CA TYR A 112 4.46 2.19 -3.66
C TYR A 112 3.62 1.10 -3.01
N ASP A 113 3.52 1.11 -1.69
CA ASP A 113 2.79 0.17 -0.83
C ASP A 113 3.30 -1.28 -0.91
N ARG A 114 3.46 -1.84 -2.12
CA ARG A 114 3.91 -3.21 -2.34
C ARG A 114 5.35 -3.24 -2.82
N LEU A 115 6.18 -4.10 -2.20
CA LEU A 115 7.59 -4.22 -2.55
C LEU A 115 7.76 -4.94 -3.89
N ILE A 116 8.66 -4.43 -4.72
CA ILE A 116 9.10 -5.09 -5.95
C ILE A 116 10.39 -5.86 -5.64
N ASN A 117 10.32 -7.18 -5.81
CA ASN A 117 11.44 -8.07 -5.50
C ASN A 117 12.40 -8.21 -6.69
N ASN A 118 13.67 -8.51 -6.39
CA ASN A 118 14.72 -8.80 -7.36
C ASN A 118 14.90 -7.73 -8.47
N ALA A 119 14.61 -6.46 -8.18
CA ALA A 119 14.69 -5.35 -9.11
C ALA A 119 15.44 -4.16 -8.52
N ASP A 120 16.08 -3.35 -9.38
CA ASP A 120 16.83 -2.15 -8.97
C ASP A 120 15.88 -0.96 -8.79
N ILE A 121 15.14 -0.94 -7.68
CA ILE A 121 14.29 0.19 -7.29
C ILE A 121 15.07 1.21 -6.45
N ASP A 122 14.72 2.49 -6.57
CA ASP A 122 15.44 3.57 -5.88
C ASP A 122 14.90 3.81 -4.46
N PHE A 123 13.60 3.61 -4.26
CA PHE A 123 12.96 3.81 -2.96
C PHE A 123 11.70 2.94 -2.80
N TYR A 124 11.37 2.61 -1.56
CA TYR A 124 10.14 1.92 -1.20
C TYR A 124 9.40 2.68 -0.11
N ILE A 125 8.10 2.88 -0.28
CA ILE A 125 7.24 3.45 0.74
C ILE A 125 6.03 2.54 1.00
N SER A 126 5.79 2.24 2.27
CA SER A 126 4.68 1.39 2.70
C SER A 126 4.35 1.61 4.18
N PHE A 127 3.54 0.74 4.74
CA PHE A 127 3.34 0.59 6.17
C PHE A 127 4.18 -0.55 6.72
N ASN A 128 4.32 -0.63 8.06
CA ASN A 128 4.90 -1.80 8.71
C ASN A 128 3.92 -2.97 8.59
N ASN A 129 4.09 -3.78 7.56
CA ASN A 129 3.16 -4.84 7.18
C ASN A 129 3.21 -6.04 8.14
N GLU A 130 4.34 -6.34 8.77
CA GLU A 130 4.37 -7.34 9.86
C GLU A 130 3.52 -6.87 11.04
N LYS A 131 3.61 -5.57 11.39
CA LYS A 131 2.78 -5.00 12.45
C LYS A 131 1.29 -5.07 12.15
N VAL A 132 0.89 -4.92 10.89
CA VAL A 132 -0.51 -5.16 10.46
C VAL A 132 -0.94 -6.57 10.82
N GLY A 133 -0.14 -7.58 10.44
CA GLY A 133 -0.43 -8.99 10.77
C GLY A 133 -0.48 -9.25 12.28
N GLU A 134 0.45 -8.66 13.04
CA GLU A 134 0.44 -8.75 14.51
C GLU A 134 -0.86 -8.19 15.11
N MET A 135 -1.31 -7.01 14.64
CA MET A 135 -2.56 -6.39 15.11
C MET A 135 -3.78 -7.28 14.81
N GLN A 136 -3.87 -7.82 13.59
CA GLN A 136 -4.94 -8.72 13.18
C GLN A 136 -5.05 -9.93 14.09
N ALA A 137 -3.94 -10.63 14.26
CA ALA A 137 -3.91 -11.84 15.09
C ALA A 137 -4.13 -11.54 16.57
N GLN A 138 -3.50 -10.48 17.10
CA GLN A 138 -3.63 -10.12 18.52
C GLN A 138 -5.07 -9.75 18.90
N SER A 139 -5.75 -8.98 18.04
CA SER A 139 -7.15 -8.63 18.27
C SER A 139 -8.06 -9.86 18.33
N LEU A 140 -7.82 -10.84 17.44
CA LEU A 140 -8.59 -12.09 17.46
C LEU A 140 -8.24 -12.96 18.67
N VAL A 141 -6.98 -13.09 19.04
CA VAL A 141 -6.57 -13.84 20.25
C VAL A 141 -7.15 -13.22 21.52
N ASN A 142 -7.21 -11.90 21.61
CA ASN A 142 -7.85 -11.24 22.75
C ASN A 142 -9.34 -11.59 22.87
N LYS A 143 -10.03 -11.81 21.76
CA LYS A 143 -11.46 -12.15 21.71
C LYS A 143 -11.72 -13.64 21.80
N VAL A 144 -10.88 -14.45 21.19
CA VAL A 144 -11.00 -15.91 21.08
C VAL A 144 -9.64 -16.55 21.42
N PRO A 145 -9.25 -16.62 22.71
CA PRO A 145 -7.91 -17.06 23.10
C PRO A 145 -7.65 -18.56 22.85
N GLN A 146 -8.68 -19.33 22.54
CA GLN A 146 -8.60 -20.73 22.17
C GLN A 146 -9.71 -21.11 21.21
N GLY A 147 -9.42 -21.99 20.24
CA GLY A 147 -10.42 -22.44 19.27
C GLY A 147 -9.83 -22.78 17.91
N ASN A 148 -10.72 -22.99 16.95
CA ASN A 148 -10.40 -23.33 15.57
C ASN A 148 -10.22 -22.05 14.73
N TYR A 149 -9.04 -21.82 14.25
CA TYR A 149 -8.68 -20.64 13.44
C TYR A 149 -8.52 -21.02 11.98
N PHE A 150 -9.13 -20.23 11.10
CA PHE A 150 -8.91 -20.29 9.67
C PHE A 150 -8.05 -19.10 9.24
N LEU A 151 -6.94 -19.34 8.56
CA LEU A 151 -6.05 -18.31 8.06
C LEU A 151 -6.39 -18.01 6.60
N MET A 152 -6.89 -16.78 6.34
CA MET A 152 -7.27 -16.32 5.01
C MET A 152 -6.27 -15.26 4.57
N GLY A 153 -5.24 -15.68 3.82
CA GLY A 153 -4.20 -14.80 3.29
C GLY A 153 -4.71 -13.93 2.15
N GLY A 154 -3.94 -12.91 1.81
CA GLY A 154 -4.17 -12.10 0.61
C GLY A 154 -3.67 -12.77 -0.67
N SER A 155 -3.42 -11.98 -1.71
CA SER A 155 -2.87 -12.49 -2.98
C SER A 155 -1.46 -13.08 -2.79
N PRO A 156 -1.20 -14.32 -3.26
CA PRO A 156 0.10 -14.99 -3.06
C PRO A 156 1.26 -14.32 -3.82
N VAL A 157 0.96 -13.49 -4.82
CA VAL A 157 1.96 -12.74 -5.60
C VAL A 157 2.29 -11.38 -5.01
N ASP A 158 1.54 -10.96 -3.96
CA ASP A 158 1.78 -9.73 -3.22
C ASP A 158 2.70 -9.99 -2.01
N ASN A 159 3.82 -9.28 -1.96
CA ASN A 159 4.77 -9.41 -0.85
C ASN A 159 4.15 -9.00 0.51
N ASN A 160 3.22 -8.03 0.52
CA ASN A 160 2.55 -7.59 1.75
C ASN A 160 1.75 -8.74 2.39
N ALA A 161 1.07 -9.56 1.58
CA ALA A 161 0.32 -10.71 2.09
C ALA A 161 1.22 -11.68 2.88
N LYS A 162 2.47 -11.88 2.43
CA LYS A 162 3.45 -12.70 3.11
C LYS A 162 3.93 -12.07 4.43
N LEU A 163 4.13 -10.75 4.44
CA LEU A 163 4.51 -10.00 5.65
C LEU A 163 3.37 -10.01 6.68
N PHE A 164 2.11 -9.84 6.24
CA PHE A 164 0.95 -9.98 7.15
C PHE A 164 0.92 -11.39 7.77
N ARG A 165 1.12 -12.46 6.97
CA ARG A 165 1.17 -13.82 7.48
C ARG A 165 2.32 -14.01 8.47
N ALA A 166 3.49 -13.44 8.23
CA ALA A 166 4.61 -13.50 9.16
C ALA A 166 4.23 -12.86 10.51
N GLY A 167 3.65 -11.65 10.49
CA GLY A 167 3.15 -10.97 11.69
C GLY A 167 2.05 -11.75 12.39
N GLN A 168 1.08 -12.30 11.66
CA GLN A 168 0.01 -13.15 12.20
C GLN A 168 0.60 -14.36 12.93
N MET A 169 1.52 -15.08 12.31
CA MET A 169 2.13 -16.27 12.88
C MET A 169 3.02 -15.97 14.07
N LYS A 170 3.68 -14.82 14.11
CA LYS A 170 4.45 -14.37 15.28
C LYS A 170 3.58 -14.29 16.55
N VAL A 171 2.33 -13.88 16.42
CA VAL A 171 1.37 -13.82 17.52
C VAL A 171 0.72 -15.17 17.77
N LEU A 172 0.29 -15.89 16.72
CA LEU A 172 -0.47 -17.13 16.86
C LEU A 172 0.36 -18.32 17.30
N LYS A 173 1.64 -18.37 16.89
CA LYS A 173 2.49 -19.55 17.12
C LYS A 173 2.57 -19.99 18.59
N PRO A 174 2.75 -19.13 19.60
CA PRO A 174 2.72 -19.58 20.99
C PRO A 174 1.44 -20.29 21.39
N TYR A 175 0.28 -19.78 20.95
CA TYR A 175 -1.02 -20.39 21.25
C TYR A 175 -1.26 -21.71 20.52
N ILE A 176 -0.68 -21.84 19.32
CA ILE A 176 -0.70 -23.08 18.54
C ILE A 176 0.17 -24.14 19.23
N ASP A 177 1.37 -23.78 19.62
CA ASP A 177 2.34 -24.68 20.29
C ASP A 177 1.80 -25.16 21.66
N GLU A 178 1.02 -24.32 22.34
CA GLU A 178 0.32 -24.68 23.60
C GLU A 178 -0.97 -25.50 23.36
N GLY A 179 -1.37 -25.73 22.11
CA GLY A 179 -2.60 -26.45 21.76
C GLY A 179 -3.89 -25.68 22.03
N LYS A 180 -3.82 -24.39 22.34
CA LYS A 180 -5.00 -23.52 22.57
C LYS A 180 -5.67 -23.17 21.24
N ILE A 181 -4.90 -22.89 20.21
CA ILE A 181 -5.37 -22.58 18.86
C ILE A 181 -5.04 -23.73 17.93
N LYS A 182 -6.06 -24.20 17.21
CA LYS A 182 -5.92 -25.16 16.12
C LYS A 182 -6.15 -24.44 14.79
N VAL A 183 -5.14 -24.41 13.94
CA VAL A 183 -5.30 -23.92 12.55
C VAL A 183 -6.00 -25.03 11.75
N VAL A 184 -7.25 -24.78 11.35
CA VAL A 184 -8.10 -25.74 10.61
C VAL A 184 -8.09 -25.51 9.11
N GLY A 185 -7.39 -24.52 8.65
CA GLY A 185 -7.12 -24.23 7.23
C GLY A 185 -6.28 -22.98 7.05
N ASP A 186 -5.53 -22.95 5.96
CA ASP A 186 -4.67 -21.84 5.54
C ASP A 186 -4.75 -21.72 4.02
N GLN A 187 -5.39 -20.68 3.53
CA GLN A 187 -5.64 -20.46 2.11
C GLN A 187 -5.31 -19.01 1.72
N TRP A 188 -4.78 -18.86 0.52
CA TRP A 188 -4.50 -17.56 -0.09
C TRP A 188 -5.63 -17.16 -1.04
N VAL A 189 -5.98 -15.88 -1.04
CA VAL A 189 -7.05 -15.32 -1.87
C VAL A 189 -6.43 -14.63 -3.08
N ASP A 190 -6.49 -15.30 -4.22
CA ASP A 190 -5.94 -14.76 -5.46
C ASP A 190 -6.61 -13.43 -5.84
N GLY A 191 -5.77 -12.47 -6.27
CA GLY A 191 -6.19 -11.13 -6.65
C GLY A 191 -6.85 -10.29 -5.54
N TRP A 192 -6.83 -10.74 -4.26
CA TRP A 192 -7.57 -10.10 -3.16
C TRP A 192 -9.09 -10.07 -3.34
N LEU A 193 -9.63 -10.88 -4.26
CA LEU A 193 -11.01 -10.80 -4.71
C LEU A 193 -11.99 -11.40 -3.68
N PRO A 194 -13.03 -10.66 -3.27
CA PRO A 194 -14.00 -11.14 -2.26
C PRO A 194 -14.77 -12.37 -2.73
N GLU A 195 -15.02 -12.55 -4.03
CA GLU A 195 -15.65 -13.74 -4.58
C GLU A 195 -14.80 -15.01 -4.42
N ASN A 196 -13.48 -14.89 -4.44
CA ASN A 196 -12.57 -16.00 -4.16
C ASN A 196 -12.57 -16.31 -2.65
N ALA A 197 -12.57 -15.29 -1.80
CA ALA A 197 -12.68 -15.44 -0.35
C ALA A 197 -14.00 -16.10 0.06
N LEU A 198 -15.12 -15.75 -0.60
CA LEU A 198 -16.43 -16.40 -0.40
C LEU A 198 -16.33 -17.91 -0.64
N LYS A 199 -15.85 -18.33 -1.80
CA LYS A 199 -15.71 -19.76 -2.19
C LYS A 199 -14.79 -20.50 -1.22
N ILE A 200 -13.67 -19.90 -0.83
CA ILE A 200 -12.72 -20.47 0.13
C ILE A 200 -13.42 -20.71 1.48
N MET A 201 -14.20 -19.73 1.95
CA MET A 201 -14.87 -19.83 3.25
C MET A 201 -16.03 -20.84 3.22
N GLU A 202 -16.81 -20.92 2.15
CA GLU A 202 -17.85 -21.94 1.97
C GLU A 202 -17.26 -23.35 2.06
N ASN A 203 -16.15 -23.60 1.37
CA ASN A 203 -15.43 -24.87 1.41
C ASN A 203 -14.86 -25.14 2.82
N ALA A 204 -14.31 -24.14 3.47
CA ALA A 204 -13.76 -24.28 4.82
C ALA A 204 -14.85 -24.61 5.85
N LEU A 205 -16.01 -23.97 5.77
CA LEU A 205 -17.16 -24.25 6.65
C LEU A 205 -17.66 -25.69 6.47
N THR A 206 -17.77 -26.14 5.22
CA THR A 206 -18.16 -27.54 4.91
C THR A 206 -17.15 -28.53 5.47
N ALA A 207 -15.85 -28.33 5.20
CA ALA A 207 -14.78 -29.23 5.63
C ALA A 207 -14.65 -29.34 7.15
N ASN A 208 -15.02 -28.28 7.87
CA ASN A 208 -14.91 -28.19 9.33
C ASN A 208 -16.29 -28.36 10.05
N ASN A 209 -17.33 -28.76 9.36
CA ASN A 209 -18.68 -28.87 9.94
C ASN A 209 -19.13 -27.61 10.67
N ASN A 210 -18.86 -26.43 10.08
CA ASN A 210 -19.13 -25.11 10.63
C ASN A 210 -18.40 -24.79 11.97
N LYS A 211 -17.38 -25.57 12.35
CA LYS A 211 -16.62 -25.39 13.59
C LYS A 211 -15.37 -24.53 13.36
N ILE A 212 -15.58 -23.26 13.07
CA ILE A 212 -14.55 -22.24 12.95
C ILE A 212 -14.90 -21.12 13.95
N ASP A 213 -13.96 -20.77 14.82
CA ASP A 213 -14.17 -19.77 15.88
C ASP A 213 -13.60 -18.40 15.49
N ALA A 214 -12.55 -18.40 14.66
CA ALA A 214 -11.96 -17.17 14.16
C ALA A 214 -11.43 -17.31 12.72
N VAL A 215 -11.51 -16.23 11.95
CA VAL A 215 -10.94 -16.10 10.60
C VAL A 215 -9.95 -14.94 10.59
N VAL A 216 -8.68 -15.24 10.40
CA VAL A 216 -7.63 -14.22 10.24
C VAL A 216 -7.62 -13.80 8.77
N ALA A 217 -8.53 -12.89 8.42
CA ALA A 217 -8.62 -12.33 7.08
C ALA A 217 -7.65 -11.15 6.93
N SER A 218 -6.92 -11.11 5.82
CA SER A 218 -5.83 -10.15 5.63
C SER A 218 -6.29 -8.76 5.18
N ASN A 219 -7.52 -8.61 4.64
CA ASN A 219 -8.12 -7.29 4.38
C ASN A 219 -9.65 -7.30 4.46
N ASP A 220 -10.28 -6.13 4.35
CA ASP A 220 -11.73 -5.95 4.50
C ASP A 220 -12.52 -6.53 3.31
N ALA A 221 -11.97 -6.50 2.09
CA ALA A 221 -12.61 -7.09 0.92
C ALA A 221 -12.73 -8.62 1.08
N THR A 222 -11.64 -9.31 1.46
CA THR A 222 -11.64 -10.75 1.71
C THR A 222 -12.45 -11.13 2.96
N ALA A 223 -12.40 -10.29 4.02
CA ALA A 223 -13.28 -10.45 5.18
C ALA A 223 -14.76 -10.36 4.78
N GLY A 224 -15.11 -9.47 3.87
CA GLY A 224 -16.48 -9.34 3.35
C GLY A 224 -16.97 -10.59 2.65
N GLY A 225 -16.14 -11.19 1.79
CA GLY A 225 -16.45 -12.48 1.15
C GLY A 225 -16.63 -13.62 2.17
N ALA A 226 -15.73 -13.71 3.16
CA ALA A 226 -15.84 -14.69 4.23
C ALA A 226 -17.11 -14.48 5.07
N ILE A 227 -17.46 -13.24 5.42
CA ILE A 227 -18.66 -12.92 6.20
C ILE A 227 -19.92 -13.29 5.42
N GLN A 228 -19.93 -13.15 4.10
CA GLN A 228 -21.06 -13.60 3.28
C GLN A 228 -21.31 -15.10 3.41
N ALA A 229 -20.27 -15.94 3.36
CA ALA A 229 -20.38 -17.39 3.62
C ALA A 229 -20.83 -17.70 5.05
N LEU A 230 -20.26 -17.00 6.04
CA LEU A 230 -20.65 -17.12 7.44
C LEU A 230 -22.13 -16.76 7.66
N SER A 231 -22.61 -15.72 6.98
CA SER A 231 -24.00 -15.26 7.05
C SER A 231 -24.98 -16.33 6.54
N ALA A 232 -24.65 -17.01 5.45
CA ALA A 232 -25.46 -18.11 4.90
C ALA A 232 -25.62 -19.29 5.87
N GLN A 233 -24.68 -19.44 6.84
CA GLN A 233 -24.72 -20.46 7.89
C GLN A 233 -25.21 -19.92 9.25
N GLY A 234 -25.64 -18.65 9.32
CA GLY A 234 -26.04 -18.01 10.59
C GLY A 234 -24.89 -17.82 11.58
N LEU A 235 -23.65 -17.71 11.09
CA LEU A 235 -22.43 -17.57 11.88
C LEU A 235 -21.83 -16.17 11.87
N ALA A 236 -22.33 -15.26 11.06
CA ALA A 236 -21.88 -13.86 11.06
C ALA A 236 -22.09 -13.23 12.45
N GLY A 237 -21.05 -12.56 12.97
CA GLY A 237 -21.03 -12.01 14.32
C GLY A 237 -20.74 -13.01 15.45
N LYS A 238 -20.79 -14.34 15.17
CA LYS A 238 -20.39 -15.40 16.12
C LYS A 238 -18.93 -15.79 15.93
N VAL A 239 -18.45 -15.80 14.69
CA VAL A 239 -17.06 -16.05 14.34
C VAL A 239 -16.31 -14.70 14.34
N ALA A 240 -15.19 -14.63 15.09
CA ALA A 240 -14.35 -13.43 15.08
C ALA A 240 -13.60 -13.32 13.75
N ILE A 241 -13.56 -12.13 13.15
CA ILE A 241 -12.89 -11.94 11.87
C ILE A 241 -12.13 -10.63 11.84
N SER A 242 -10.88 -10.66 11.37
CA SER A 242 -10.04 -9.48 11.17
C SER A 242 -10.21 -8.89 9.78
N GLY A 243 -9.64 -7.71 9.57
CA GLY A 243 -9.55 -7.04 8.29
C GLY A 243 -8.38 -6.06 8.24
N GLN A 244 -8.29 -5.30 7.16
CA GLN A 244 -7.35 -4.21 6.93
C GLN A 244 -7.91 -3.31 5.83
N ASP A 245 -7.42 -2.08 5.77
CA ASP A 245 -7.71 -0.98 4.86
C ASP A 245 -8.82 -0.05 5.37
N ALA A 246 -9.59 -0.43 6.37
CA ALA A 246 -10.70 0.34 6.91
C ALA A 246 -11.69 0.79 5.82
N ASP A 247 -11.98 -0.11 4.85
CA ASP A 247 -12.97 0.14 3.81
C ASP A 247 -14.32 0.53 4.45
N LEU A 248 -15.10 1.38 3.78
CA LEU A 248 -16.39 1.82 4.30
C LEU A 248 -17.30 0.64 4.67
N ALA A 249 -17.32 -0.41 3.84
CA ALA A 249 -18.05 -1.64 4.13
C ALA A 249 -17.49 -2.39 5.35
N GLY A 250 -16.16 -2.40 5.53
CA GLY A 250 -15.49 -2.99 6.69
C GLY A 250 -15.86 -2.29 7.99
N VAL A 251 -15.81 -0.96 8.00
CA VAL A 251 -16.19 -0.14 9.17
C VAL A 251 -17.68 -0.35 9.53
N LYS A 252 -18.56 -0.40 8.53
CA LYS A 252 -19.98 -0.73 8.75
C LYS A 252 -20.18 -2.12 9.37
N ARG A 253 -19.41 -3.12 8.94
CA ARG A 253 -19.45 -4.48 9.52
C ARG A 253 -18.94 -4.51 10.96
N ILE A 254 -17.96 -3.68 11.30
CA ILE A 254 -17.47 -3.53 12.69
C ILE A 254 -18.57 -2.93 13.57
N ILE A 255 -19.25 -1.89 13.11
CA ILE A 255 -20.38 -1.26 13.82
C ILE A 255 -21.51 -2.28 14.02
N ALA A 256 -21.86 -3.04 12.99
CA ALA A 256 -22.86 -4.09 13.01
C ALA A 256 -22.46 -5.33 13.84
N GLY A 257 -21.18 -5.44 14.23
CA GLY A 257 -20.65 -6.56 15.01
C GLY A 257 -20.37 -7.84 14.22
N THR A 258 -20.39 -7.78 12.89
CA THR A 258 -20.08 -8.93 12.01
C THR A 258 -18.61 -9.03 11.62
N GLN A 259 -17.81 -7.98 11.83
CA GLN A 259 -16.35 -7.96 11.74
C GLN A 259 -15.79 -7.46 13.08
N THR A 260 -14.68 -8.03 13.54
CA THR A 260 -14.12 -7.73 14.87
C THR A 260 -13.32 -6.44 14.86
N MET A 261 -12.48 -6.28 13.85
CA MET A 261 -11.57 -5.15 13.69
C MET A 261 -11.13 -4.99 12.24
N THR A 262 -10.53 -3.88 11.95
CA THR A 262 -9.74 -3.63 10.76
C THR A 262 -8.43 -2.94 11.13
N VAL A 263 -7.44 -2.97 10.25
CA VAL A 263 -6.24 -2.14 10.39
C VAL A 263 -6.35 -0.97 9.42
N TYR A 264 -6.40 0.23 9.97
CA TYR A 264 -6.39 1.47 9.21
C TYR A 264 -4.95 1.83 8.84
N LYS A 265 -4.74 2.07 7.58
CA LYS A 265 -3.52 2.63 7.02
C LYS A 265 -3.82 4.06 6.54
N PRO A 266 -3.33 5.11 7.23
CA PRO A 266 -3.56 6.50 6.81
C PRO A 266 -3.00 6.77 5.40
N ILE A 267 -3.79 6.47 4.37
CA ILE A 267 -3.36 6.56 2.96
C ILE A 267 -3.07 8.00 2.53
N ALA A 268 -3.67 8.98 3.22
CA ALA A 268 -3.36 10.39 2.98
C ALA A 268 -1.87 10.68 3.23
N ASP A 269 -1.32 10.15 4.33
CA ASP A 269 0.09 10.30 4.67
C ASP A 269 0.98 9.52 3.69
N LEU A 270 0.56 8.30 3.33
CA LEU A 270 1.29 7.46 2.38
C LEU A 270 1.40 8.15 1.01
N ALA A 271 0.25 8.54 0.43
CA ALA A 271 0.18 9.11 -0.91
C ALA A 271 0.85 10.50 -0.99
N THR A 272 0.66 11.33 0.04
CA THR A 272 1.31 12.64 0.13
C THR A 272 2.84 12.49 0.20
N THR A 273 3.33 11.63 1.10
CA THR A 273 4.76 11.37 1.25
C THR A 273 5.35 10.74 -0.02
N ALA A 274 4.65 9.82 -0.66
CA ALA A 274 5.10 9.22 -1.92
C ALA A 274 5.21 10.23 -3.06
N ALA A 275 4.27 11.18 -3.15
CA ALA A 275 4.35 12.25 -4.15
C ALA A 275 5.57 13.17 -3.91
N GLU A 276 5.87 13.50 -2.65
CA GLU A 276 7.07 14.26 -2.27
C GLU A 276 8.34 13.48 -2.65
N ILE A 277 8.42 12.20 -2.29
CA ILE A 277 9.54 11.32 -2.64
C ILE A 277 9.71 11.23 -4.17
N ALA A 278 8.63 11.05 -4.92
CA ALA A 278 8.68 10.96 -6.37
C ALA A 278 9.24 12.25 -6.99
N VAL A 279 8.80 13.42 -6.51
CA VAL A 279 9.32 14.73 -6.98
C VAL A 279 10.80 14.91 -6.57
N GLU A 280 11.20 14.48 -5.38
CA GLU A 280 12.61 14.51 -4.96
C GLU A 280 13.47 13.63 -5.87
N LEU A 281 13.07 12.38 -6.13
CA LEU A 281 13.76 11.44 -7.01
C LEU A 281 13.89 12.00 -8.44
N GLY A 282 12.83 12.58 -8.99
CA GLY A 282 12.82 13.19 -10.33
C GLY A 282 13.72 14.43 -10.46
N ASN A 283 14.07 15.06 -9.33
CA ASN A 283 15.06 16.14 -9.23
C ASN A 283 16.44 15.63 -8.79
N ASP A 284 16.73 14.35 -8.91
CA ASP A 284 17.97 13.68 -8.50
C ASP A 284 18.38 13.91 -7.03
N LYS A 285 17.38 14.16 -6.16
CA LYS A 285 17.59 14.24 -4.72
C LYS A 285 17.46 12.85 -4.08
N GLN A 286 18.07 12.72 -2.89
CA GLN A 286 17.94 11.49 -2.07
C GLN A 286 16.84 11.72 -1.02
N PRO A 287 15.67 11.04 -1.13
CA PRO A 287 14.64 11.14 -0.13
C PRO A 287 15.10 10.58 1.22
N LYS A 288 14.55 11.12 2.31
CA LYS A 288 14.86 10.65 3.66
C LYS A 288 14.22 9.27 3.90
N ALA A 289 15.04 8.26 4.11
CA ALA A 289 14.62 6.93 4.57
C ALA A 289 14.62 6.86 6.10
N ASP A 290 13.73 6.05 6.67
CA ASP A 290 13.69 5.67 8.10
C ASP A 290 13.85 4.16 8.30
N ALA A 291 13.88 3.41 7.21
CA ALA A 291 14.08 1.97 7.17
C ALA A 291 14.89 1.55 5.94
N THR A 292 15.33 0.30 5.95
CA THR A 292 15.95 -0.37 4.81
C THR A 292 15.36 -1.77 4.71
N LEU A 293 14.88 -2.15 3.52
CA LEU A 293 14.37 -3.48 3.27
C LEU A 293 15.14 -4.16 2.15
N ASN A 294 15.54 -5.41 2.38
CA ASN A 294 16.13 -6.23 1.33
C ASN A 294 15.04 -6.76 0.40
N ASN A 295 15.18 -6.49 -0.91
CA ASN A 295 14.22 -6.94 -1.91
C ASN A 295 14.68 -8.17 -2.71
N GLY A 296 15.73 -8.85 -2.24
CA GLY A 296 16.34 -9.99 -2.92
C GLY A 296 17.52 -9.61 -3.83
N LEU A 297 17.54 -8.41 -4.38
CA LEU A 297 18.66 -7.89 -5.17
C LEU A 297 19.56 -6.96 -4.35
N LYS A 298 18.96 -6.08 -3.54
CA LYS A 298 19.70 -5.06 -2.79
C LYS A 298 18.90 -4.61 -1.55
N ASP A 299 19.59 -3.89 -0.70
CA ASP A 299 18.98 -3.16 0.40
C ASP A 299 18.41 -1.84 -0.13
N VAL A 300 17.10 -1.69 -0.05
CA VAL A 300 16.33 -0.56 -0.60
C VAL A 300 16.07 0.46 0.49
N PRO A 301 16.45 1.75 0.30
CA PRO A 301 16.02 2.82 1.18
C PRO A 301 14.50 2.87 1.26
N SER A 302 13.94 2.91 2.46
CA SER A 302 12.51 2.73 2.65
C SER A 302 11.94 3.72 3.66
N ARG A 303 10.63 3.97 3.56
CA ARG A 303 9.83 4.64 4.57
C ARG A 303 8.65 3.77 4.96
N LEU A 304 8.56 3.43 6.25
CA LEU A 304 7.51 2.57 6.79
C LEU A 304 6.62 3.33 7.76
N LEU A 305 5.40 3.61 7.34
CA LEU A 305 4.41 4.29 8.16
C LEU A 305 3.79 3.34 9.19
N THR A 306 3.24 3.92 10.27
CA THR A 306 2.62 3.16 11.35
C THR A 306 1.16 2.86 11.03
N PRO A 307 0.72 1.58 11.01
CA PRO A 307 -0.69 1.23 10.91
C PRO A 307 -1.41 1.44 12.24
N ILE A 308 -2.74 1.55 12.21
CA ILE A 308 -3.59 1.81 13.37
C ILE A 308 -4.67 0.73 13.45
N GLU A 309 -4.80 0.05 14.60
CA GLU A 309 -5.92 -0.86 14.83
C GLU A 309 -7.22 -0.06 14.99
N VAL A 310 -8.27 -0.48 14.30
CA VAL A 310 -9.61 0.08 14.39
C VAL A 310 -10.61 -1.00 14.78
N ASN A 311 -11.33 -0.74 15.84
CA ASN A 311 -12.43 -1.56 16.33
C ASN A 311 -13.62 -0.65 16.69
N LYS A 312 -14.70 -1.23 17.21
CA LYS A 312 -15.93 -0.49 17.51
C LYS A 312 -15.74 0.70 18.45
N ASP A 313 -14.74 0.63 19.34
CA ASP A 313 -14.55 1.62 20.41
C ASP A 313 -13.75 2.85 19.95
N ASN A 314 -13.05 2.78 18.82
CA ASN A 314 -12.14 3.85 18.38
C ASN A 314 -12.38 4.37 16.94
N ILE A 315 -13.48 4.01 16.28
CA ILE A 315 -13.84 4.49 14.94
C ILE A 315 -13.84 6.02 14.87
N ASP A 316 -14.48 6.68 15.83
CA ASP A 316 -14.58 8.15 15.84
C ASP A 316 -13.23 8.84 16.05
N GLN A 317 -12.30 8.24 16.81
CA GLN A 317 -10.97 8.77 17.10
C GLN A 317 -9.94 8.47 16.01
N THR A 318 -10.28 7.60 15.06
CA THR A 318 -9.40 7.16 13.97
C THR A 318 -9.93 7.62 12.62
N VAL A 319 -10.65 6.77 11.91
CA VAL A 319 -11.08 6.99 10.52
C VAL A 319 -12.00 8.19 10.32
N ILE A 320 -12.82 8.57 11.35
CA ILE A 320 -13.67 9.75 11.26
C ILE A 320 -12.86 11.01 11.54
N LYS A 321 -12.06 11.02 12.61
CA LYS A 321 -11.23 12.17 12.98
C LYS A 321 -10.27 12.56 11.85
N ASP A 322 -9.70 11.58 11.15
CA ASP A 322 -8.78 11.80 10.04
C ASP A 322 -9.51 12.19 8.73
N GLY A 323 -10.86 12.18 8.72
CA GLY A 323 -11.64 12.48 7.54
C GLY A 323 -11.60 11.40 6.45
N PHE A 324 -11.12 10.20 6.79
CA PHE A 324 -11.08 9.07 5.87
C PHE A 324 -12.48 8.60 5.47
N HIS A 325 -13.40 8.59 6.45
CA HIS A 325 -14.84 8.44 6.25
C HIS A 325 -15.61 9.56 6.96
N LYS A 326 -16.77 9.90 6.43
CA LYS A 326 -17.71 10.81 7.12
C LYS A 326 -18.62 10.01 8.04
N LYS A 327 -18.93 10.56 9.23
CA LYS A 327 -19.85 9.89 10.16
C LYS A 327 -21.24 9.65 9.56
N SER A 328 -21.65 10.49 8.61
CA SER A 328 -22.93 10.35 7.89
C SER A 328 -22.94 9.20 6.87
N GLU A 329 -21.80 8.61 6.56
CA GLU A 329 -21.68 7.47 5.64
C GLU A 329 -21.79 6.12 6.37
N LEU A 330 -21.62 6.14 7.71
CA LEU A 330 -21.69 4.96 8.58
C LEU A 330 -23.11 4.72 9.09
#